data_0cb26215dd23b3d91c718bfa411bcde0
#
_entry.id   0cb26215dd23b3d91c718bfa411bcde0
#
_cell.length_a   1.000
_cell.length_b   1.000
_cell.length_c   1.000
_cell.angle_alpha   90.00
_cell.angle_beta   90.00
_cell.angle_gamma   90.00
#
_symmetry.space_group_name_H-M   'P 1'
#
loop_
_entity.id
_entity.type
_entity.pdbx_description
1 polymer ?
#
loop_
_entity_poly.entity_id
_entity_poly.type
_entity_poly.pdbx_seq_one_letter_code
_entity_poly.pdbx_strand_id
1 'polypeptide(L)'
;LSNLVNDLIALPGKNGGTLFDETLIVAMGEFGRTVRNGNIPGLNSGGGRDHHFQQFALFMGGGVTGGQAIGVTTSDGFSVAEPGWAQNRIAGNEDVAATIYSALGIDYTKTLWDDPYGRGFDLVPFAGDGAWYPVLELFSRRAKMVPDGPDRQPRRVTPL
;
A
#
# COMPACT_ATOMS: atom_id res chain seq x y z
N LEU A 1 -11.37 -16.10 -3.42
CA LEU A 1 -10.45 -15.68 -2.37
C LEU A 1 -10.60 -16.54 -1.11
N SER A 2 -11.82 -16.81 -0.64
CA SER A 2 -12.06 -17.64 0.56
C SER A 2 -11.41 -19.02 0.48
N ASN A 3 -11.53 -19.74 -0.64
CA ASN A 3 -10.92 -21.05 -0.82
C ASN A 3 -9.37 -20.95 -0.71
N LEU A 4 -8.76 -19.97 -1.36
CA LEU A 4 -7.32 -19.74 -1.25
C LEU A 4 -6.87 -19.54 0.20
N VAL A 5 -7.60 -18.71 0.96
CA VAL A 5 -7.30 -18.45 2.38
C VAL A 5 -7.42 -19.74 3.19
N ASN A 6 -8.49 -20.53 2.98
CA ASN A 6 -8.68 -21.80 3.67
C ASN A 6 -7.57 -22.81 3.35
N ASP A 7 -7.16 -22.89 2.08
CA ASP A 7 -6.08 -23.77 1.65
C ASP A 7 -4.74 -23.36 2.30
N LEU A 8 -4.43 -22.08 2.35
CA LEU A 8 -3.22 -21.56 3.00
C LEU A 8 -3.22 -21.78 4.53
N ILE A 9 -4.37 -21.67 5.17
CA ILE A 9 -4.53 -21.98 6.61
C ILE A 9 -4.35 -23.47 6.89
N ALA A 10 -4.78 -24.34 5.97
CA ALA A 10 -4.66 -25.80 6.13
C ALA A 10 -3.22 -26.31 5.92
N LEU A 11 -2.34 -25.53 5.30
CA LEU A 11 -0.96 -25.92 5.01
C LEU A 11 0.00 -25.41 6.10
N PRO A 12 0.97 -26.25 6.54
CA PRO A 12 1.96 -25.82 7.52
C PRO A 12 2.92 -24.77 6.90
N GLY A 13 3.23 -23.75 7.66
CA GLY A 13 4.26 -22.78 7.34
C GLY A 13 5.67 -23.34 7.58
N LYS A 14 6.67 -22.77 6.92
CA LYS A 14 8.06 -23.17 7.02
C LYS A 14 8.69 -22.84 8.40
N ASN A 15 8.26 -21.71 8.98
CA ASN A 15 8.80 -21.18 10.23
C ASN A 15 7.89 -21.44 11.44
N GLY A 16 6.91 -22.32 11.30
CA GLY A 16 5.84 -22.60 12.28
C GLY A 16 4.58 -21.78 11.94
N GLY A 17 3.44 -22.21 12.49
CA GLY A 17 2.15 -21.67 12.10
C GLY A 17 1.66 -22.24 10.77
N THR A 18 0.94 -21.44 10.01
CA THR A 18 0.35 -21.82 8.71
C THR A 18 1.04 -21.12 7.55
N LEU A 19 0.84 -21.60 6.33
CA LEU A 19 1.33 -20.93 5.14
C LEU A 19 0.65 -19.54 4.95
N PHE A 20 -0.55 -19.35 5.50
CA PHE A 20 -1.22 -18.06 5.53
C PHE A 20 -0.45 -17.01 6.37
N ASP A 21 0.18 -17.44 7.47
CA ASP A 21 0.98 -16.53 8.32
C ASP A 21 2.26 -16.05 7.61
N GLU A 22 2.71 -16.78 6.61
CA GLU A 22 3.92 -16.48 5.83
C GLU A 22 3.61 -15.89 4.44
N THR A 23 2.33 -15.76 4.07
CA THR A 23 1.90 -15.29 2.74
C THR A 23 1.16 -13.97 2.85
N LEU A 24 1.74 -12.90 2.31
CA LEU A 24 1.03 -11.63 2.15
C LEU A 24 0.15 -11.69 0.90
N ILE A 25 -1.15 -11.54 1.08
CA ILE A 25 -2.13 -11.42 0.01
C ILE A 25 -2.55 -9.97 -0.11
N VAL A 26 -2.38 -9.40 -1.31
CA VAL A 26 -2.84 -8.05 -1.63
C VAL A 26 -3.81 -8.12 -2.80
N ALA A 27 -4.99 -7.53 -2.63
CA ALA A 27 -5.98 -7.42 -3.68
C ALA A 27 -6.40 -5.95 -3.85
N MET A 28 -6.19 -5.43 -5.05
CA MET A 28 -6.55 -4.05 -5.41
C MET A 28 -6.84 -3.98 -6.92
N GLY A 29 -7.54 -2.92 -7.35
CA GLY A 29 -7.67 -2.57 -8.76
C GLY A 29 -6.53 -1.65 -9.22
N GLU A 30 -6.45 -1.41 -10.52
CA GLU A 30 -5.52 -0.43 -11.10
C GLU A 30 -6.00 1.00 -10.86
N PHE A 31 -7.30 1.21 -10.70
CA PHE A 31 -7.96 2.47 -10.35
C PHE A 31 -9.29 2.19 -9.66
N GLY A 32 -9.88 3.21 -9.05
CA GLY A 32 -11.21 3.14 -8.45
C GLY A 32 -12.33 3.34 -9.48
N ARG A 33 -13.55 3.25 -8.99
CA ARG A 33 -14.77 3.54 -9.74
C ARG A 33 -15.64 4.51 -8.97
N THR A 34 -16.37 5.35 -9.69
CA THR A 34 -17.38 6.23 -9.09
C THR A 34 -18.49 5.38 -8.44
N VAL A 35 -18.93 5.76 -7.25
CA VAL A 35 -19.87 4.95 -6.44
C VAL A 35 -21.32 5.23 -6.80
N ARG A 36 -21.61 6.42 -7.31
CA ARG A 36 -22.97 6.86 -7.70
C ARG A 36 -22.89 7.71 -8.94
N ASN A 37 -24.07 8.08 -9.50
CA ASN A 37 -24.19 9.19 -10.43
C ASN A 37 -23.54 10.41 -9.78
N GLY A 38 -22.26 10.57 -10.06
CA GLY A 38 -21.50 11.61 -9.38
C GLY A 38 -21.98 12.98 -9.85
N ASN A 39 -22.13 13.87 -8.91
CA ASN A 39 -22.21 15.31 -9.20
C ASN A 39 -20.85 15.85 -9.67
N ILE A 40 -20.03 15.00 -10.30
CA ILE A 40 -18.75 15.42 -10.86
C ILE A 40 -19.03 15.95 -12.28
N PRO A 41 -18.85 17.24 -12.53
CA PRO A 41 -19.08 17.82 -13.83
C PRO A 41 -18.24 17.11 -14.90
N GLY A 42 -18.89 16.69 -16.00
CA GLY A 42 -18.23 16.02 -17.12
C GLY A 42 -18.11 14.51 -17.02
N LEU A 43 -18.48 13.89 -15.90
CA LEU A 43 -18.57 12.42 -15.80
C LEU A 43 -19.97 11.94 -16.19
N ASN A 44 -20.00 10.81 -16.90
CA ASN A 44 -21.26 10.20 -17.31
C ASN A 44 -22.04 9.70 -16.09
N SER A 45 -23.26 10.16 -15.92
CA SER A 45 -24.17 9.83 -14.84
C SER A 45 -24.66 8.38 -14.80
N GLY A 46 -24.07 7.49 -15.58
CA GLY A 46 -24.51 6.09 -15.79
C GLY A 46 -24.31 5.14 -14.60
N GLY A 47 -24.09 5.65 -13.39
CA GLY A 47 -24.16 4.86 -12.17
C GLY A 47 -22.87 4.12 -11.80
N GLY A 48 -21.81 4.83 -11.41
CA GLY A 48 -20.66 4.22 -10.74
C GLY A 48 -19.71 3.45 -11.66
N ARG A 49 -19.57 3.84 -12.92
CA ARG A 49 -18.76 3.13 -13.92
C ARG A 49 -17.53 3.89 -14.39
N ASP A 50 -17.43 5.18 -14.08
CA ASP A 50 -16.31 5.99 -14.53
C ASP A 50 -15.05 5.66 -13.73
N HIS A 51 -13.89 5.82 -14.35
CA HIS A 51 -12.60 5.72 -13.67
C HIS A 51 -12.50 6.81 -12.60
N HIS A 52 -12.01 6.40 -11.45
CA HIS A 52 -11.82 7.30 -10.32
C HIS A 52 -10.46 7.04 -9.68
N PHE A 53 -9.81 8.09 -9.22
CA PHE A 53 -8.47 7.98 -8.65
C PHE A 53 -8.45 7.31 -7.27
N GLN A 54 -9.60 7.24 -6.58
CA GLN A 54 -9.69 6.58 -5.29
C GLN A 54 -10.11 5.13 -5.41
N GLN A 55 -9.39 4.28 -4.73
CA GLN A 55 -9.65 2.86 -4.60
C GLN A 55 -9.31 2.39 -3.19
N PHE A 56 -9.57 1.13 -2.92
CA PHE A 56 -9.11 0.47 -1.70
C PHE A 56 -8.16 -0.67 -2.07
N ALA A 57 -7.25 -0.99 -1.15
CA ALA A 57 -6.43 -2.19 -1.20
C ALA A 57 -6.76 -3.08 0.00
N LEU A 58 -6.93 -4.37 -0.24
CA LEU A 58 -7.15 -5.37 0.79
C LEU A 58 -5.84 -6.11 1.07
N PHE A 59 -5.46 -6.19 2.34
CA PHE A 59 -4.30 -6.92 2.80
C PHE A 59 -4.71 -8.05 3.74
N MET A 60 -4.12 -9.23 3.57
CA MET A 60 -4.39 -10.39 4.41
C MET A 60 -3.15 -11.26 4.55
N GLY A 61 -3.08 -12.04 5.64
CA GLY A 61 -1.95 -12.93 5.92
C GLY A 61 -0.65 -12.19 6.22
N GLY A 62 0.47 -12.88 6.20
CA GLY A 62 1.82 -12.29 6.27
C GLY A 62 2.05 -11.30 7.41
N GLY A 63 1.44 -11.52 8.59
CA GLY A 63 1.56 -10.62 9.74
C GLY A 63 0.61 -9.42 9.74
N VAL A 64 -0.31 -9.32 8.78
CA VAL A 64 -1.33 -8.26 8.73
C VAL A 64 -2.27 -8.38 9.93
N THR A 65 -2.51 -7.26 10.60
CA THR A 65 -3.52 -7.18 11.66
C THR A 65 -4.92 -7.11 11.05
N GLY A 66 -5.67 -8.20 11.14
CA GLY A 66 -7.01 -8.30 10.57
C GLY A 66 -8.06 -7.46 11.30
N GLY A 67 -9.21 -7.27 10.64
CA GLY A 67 -10.39 -6.64 11.22
C GLY A 67 -10.31 -5.11 11.37
N GLN A 68 -9.38 -4.45 10.69
CA GLN A 68 -9.25 -2.99 10.71
C GLN A 68 -9.44 -2.38 9.33
N ALA A 69 -9.83 -1.12 9.31
CA ALA A 69 -9.81 -0.26 8.13
C ALA A 69 -8.91 0.94 8.41
N ILE A 70 -8.04 1.28 7.46
CA ILE A 70 -7.16 2.44 7.52
C ILE A 70 -7.68 3.47 6.55
N GLY A 71 -8.01 4.65 7.07
CA GLY A 71 -8.67 5.72 6.33
C GLY A 71 -10.18 5.60 6.29
N VAL A 72 -10.82 6.75 6.15
CA VAL A 72 -12.27 6.91 6.04
C VAL A 72 -12.57 7.73 4.80
N THR A 73 -13.48 7.26 3.98
CA THR A 73 -13.97 8.04 2.83
C THR A 73 -14.99 9.08 3.25
N THR A 74 -15.16 10.12 2.43
CA THR A 74 -16.29 11.03 2.55
C THR A 74 -17.61 10.29 2.36
N SER A 75 -18.71 10.85 2.86
CA SER A 75 -20.03 10.19 2.82
C SER A 75 -20.55 9.91 1.41
N ASP A 76 -20.06 10.63 0.42
CA ASP A 76 -20.34 10.43 -1.00
C ASP A 76 -19.41 9.42 -1.68
N GLY A 77 -18.34 8.99 -0.98
CA GLY A 77 -17.36 8.04 -1.49
C GLY A 77 -16.38 8.60 -2.52
N PHE A 78 -16.35 9.94 -2.71
CA PHE A 78 -15.50 10.55 -3.72
C PHE A 78 -14.13 10.98 -3.22
N SER A 79 -13.93 11.08 -1.91
CA SER A 79 -12.66 11.50 -1.34
C SER A 79 -12.32 10.75 -0.06
N VAL A 80 -11.09 10.90 0.42
CA VAL A 80 -10.67 10.46 1.74
C VAL A 80 -10.94 11.61 2.71
N ALA A 81 -11.79 11.35 3.71
CA ALA A 81 -12.06 12.30 4.79
C ALA A 81 -10.94 12.27 5.84
N GLU A 82 -10.49 11.05 6.19
CA GLU A 82 -9.44 10.82 7.17
C GLU A 82 -8.45 9.80 6.61
N PRO A 83 -7.17 10.15 6.44
CA PRO A 83 -6.16 9.21 5.94
C PRO A 83 -5.91 8.02 6.86
N GLY A 84 -5.95 8.22 8.18
CA GLY A 84 -5.90 7.16 9.19
C GLY A 84 -4.53 6.49 9.38
N TRP A 85 -3.43 7.09 8.89
CA TRP A 85 -2.07 6.58 9.02
C TRP A 85 -1.05 7.68 9.30
N ALA A 86 0.19 7.30 9.64
CA ALA A 86 1.22 8.19 10.17
C ALA A 86 1.55 9.40 9.28
N GLN A 87 1.48 9.26 7.96
CA GLN A 87 1.80 10.37 7.04
C GLN A 87 0.67 11.40 6.91
N ASN A 88 -0.51 11.13 7.46
CA ASN A 88 -1.66 12.03 7.47
C ASN A 88 -2.01 12.63 6.10
N ARG A 89 -1.84 11.84 5.04
CA ARG A 89 -2.21 12.13 3.64
C ARG A 89 -2.84 10.90 3.01
N ILE A 90 -3.45 11.05 1.85
CA ILE A 90 -3.97 9.92 1.07
C ILE A 90 -2.79 9.01 0.70
N ALA A 91 -2.92 7.72 0.97
CA ALA A 91 -1.94 6.72 0.54
C ALA A 91 -2.03 6.52 -0.98
N GLY A 92 -0.89 6.62 -1.66
CA GLY A 92 -0.77 6.36 -3.10
C GLY A 92 -0.46 4.90 -3.41
N ASN A 93 -0.43 4.56 -4.69
CA ASN A 93 -0.01 3.22 -5.15
C ASN A 93 1.44 2.93 -4.77
N GLU A 94 2.28 3.96 -4.73
CA GLU A 94 3.68 3.87 -4.32
C GLU A 94 3.82 3.56 -2.84
N ASP A 95 2.93 4.07 -1.97
CA ASP A 95 2.89 3.69 -0.55
C ASP A 95 2.46 2.23 -0.39
N VAL A 96 1.53 1.75 -1.23
CA VAL A 96 1.17 0.32 -1.29
C VAL A 96 2.37 -0.52 -1.72
N ALA A 97 3.10 -0.10 -2.75
CA ALA A 97 4.33 -0.79 -3.19
C ALA A 97 5.40 -0.78 -2.09
N ALA A 98 5.66 0.37 -1.45
CA ALA A 98 6.57 0.48 -0.31
C ALA A 98 6.17 -0.47 0.83
N THR A 99 4.87 -0.59 1.09
CA THR A 99 4.31 -1.50 2.10
C THR A 99 4.60 -2.97 1.77
N ILE A 100 4.38 -3.38 0.52
CA ILE A 100 4.64 -4.75 0.05
C ILE A 100 6.13 -5.08 0.17
N TYR A 101 7.00 -4.22 -0.35
CA TYR A 101 8.45 -4.43 -0.27
C TYR A 101 8.93 -4.50 1.18
N SER A 102 8.46 -3.59 2.04
CA SER A 102 8.81 -3.61 3.47
C SER A 102 8.36 -4.89 4.16
N ALA A 103 7.16 -5.39 3.87
CA ALA A 103 6.66 -6.65 4.41
C ALA A 103 7.52 -7.85 3.99
N LEU A 104 8.11 -7.81 2.80
CA LEU A 104 9.03 -8.82 2.28
C LEU A 104 10.48 -8.63 2.77
N GLY A 105 10.77 -7.62 3.57
CA GLY A 105 12.11 -7.31 4.04
C GLY A 105 13.02 -6.70 2.97
N ILE A 106 12.43 -6.15 1.91
CA ILE A 106 13.15 -5.50 0.81
C ILE A 106 13.18 -3.99 1.06
N ASP A 107 14.35 -3.40 0.96
CA ASP A 107 14.53 -1.95 1.04
C ASP A 107 13.96 -1.28 -0.21
N TYR A 108 12.75 -0.76 -0.11
CA TYR A 108 11.99 -0.15 -1.19
C TYR A 108 12.59 1.16 -1.72
N THR A 109 13.56 1.75 -1.00
CA THR A 109 14.23 2.99 -1.41
C THR A 109 15.40 2.76 -2.35
N LYS A 110 15.71 1.49 -2.67
CA LYS A 110 16.85 1.14 -3.52
C LYS A 110 16.56 1.35 -5.00
N THR A 111 17.64 1.73 -5.69
CA THR A 111 17.73 1.70 -7.15
C THR A 111 18.46 0.43 -7.59
N LEU A 112 17.90 -0.32 -8.52
CA LEU A 112 18.54 -1.46 -9.19
C LEU A 112 19.37 -0.98 -10.37
N TRP A 113 20.59 -1.50 -10.51
CA TRP A 113 21.55 -1.11 -11.53
C TRP A 113 21.99 -2.29 -12.42
N ASP A 114 21.23 -3.36 -12.42
CA ASP A 114 21.52 -4.60 -13.18
C ASP A 114 21.01 -4.57 -14.63
N ASP A 115 20.55 -3.42 -15.10
CA ASP A 115 20.15 -3.20 -16.49
C ASP A 115 21.39 -3.31 -17.42
N PRO A 116 21.29 -4.01 -18.57
CA PRO A 116 22.40 -4.14 -19.52
C PRO A 116 22.97 -2.82 -20.05
N TYR A 117 22.21 -1.75 -19.96
CA TYR A 117 22.62 -0.39 -20.37
C TYR A 117 23.10 0.48 -19.19
N GLY A 118 23.21 -0.09 -17.97
CA GLY A 118 23.67 0.62 -16.79
C GLY A 118 22.67 1.69 -16.27
N ARG A 119 21.40 1.58 -16.62
CA ARG A 119 20.36 2.49 -16.14
C ARG A 119 19.89 2.06 -14.76
N GLY A 120 19.65 3.04 -13.87
CA GLY A 120 19.05 2.80 -12.58
C GLY A 120 17.52 2.72 -12.67
N PHE A 121 16.93 1.74 -11.99
CA PHE A 121 15.48 1.61 -11.82
C PHE A 121 15.15 1.57 -10.34
N ASP A 122 14.42 2.56 -9.87
CA ASP A 122 13.94 2.59 -8.49
C ASP A 122 12.91 1.48 -8.27
N LEU A 123 13.00 0.77 -7.14
CA LEU A 123 11.97 -0.19 -6.74
C LEU A 123 10.62 0.50 -6.53
N VAL A 124 10.65 1.67 -5.90
CA VAL A 124 9.52 2.59 -5.82
C VAL A 124 10.02 3.98 -6.24
N PRO A 125 9.50 4.57 -7.32
CA PRO A 125 9.98 5.84 -7.85
C PRO A 125 10.03 6.94 -6.78
N PHE A 126 11.15 7.66 -6.67
CA PHE A 126 11.36 8.76 -5.71
C PHE A 126 11.28 8.37 -4.22
N ALA A 127 11.20 7.09 -3.87
CA ALA A 127 11.18 6.66 -2.47
C ALA A 127 12.48 7.00 -1.74
N GLY A 128 13.61 6.96 -2.44
CA GLY A 128 14.91 7.39 -1.91
C GLY A 128 14.95 8.84 -1.48
N ASP A 129 14.08 9.68 -2.02
CA ASP A 129 13.93 11.11 -1.67
C ASP A 129 12.91 11.34 -0.54
N GLY A 130 12.30 10.28 -0.01
CA GLY A 130 11.33 10.37 1.07
C GLY A 130 9.93 10.80 0.61
N ALA A 131 9.55 10.46 -0.62
CA ALA A 131 8.22 10.77 -1.14
C ALA A 131 7.16 9.75 -0.68
N TRP A 132 7.54 8.48 -0.47
CA TRP A 132 6.63 7.38 -0.22
C TRP A 132 7.04 6.57 1.01
N TYR A 133 6.06 6.02 1.72
CA TYR A 133 6.25 5.34 3.00
C TYR A 133 5.36 4.11 3.12
N PRO A 134 5.81 3.05 3.80
CA PRO A 134 4.95 1.91 4.09
C PRO A 134 3.86 2.26 5.10
N VAL A 135 2.66 1.72 4.90
CA VAL A 135 1.53 1.83 5.83
C VAL A 135 1.71 0.80 6.94
N LEU A 136 2.49 1.16 7.96
CA LEU A 136 2.91 0.25 9.04
C LEU A 136 1.77 -0.19 9.94
N GLU A 137 0.71 0.58 10.01
CA GLU A 137 -0.52 0.31 10.77
C GLU A 137 -1.19 -1.00 10.34
N LEU A 138 -0.91 -1.48 9.11
CA LEU A 138 -1.42 -2.76 8.61
C LEU A 138 -0.84 -3.98 9.36
N PHE A 139 0.30 -3.84 10.02
CA PHE A 139 1.02 -4.98 10.60
C PHE A 139 1.00 -4.94 12.12
N SER A 140 0.95 -6.12 12.75
CA SER A 140 1.10 -6.18 14.20
C SER A 140 2.49 -5.70 14.60
N ARG A 141 2.62 -5.06 15.78
CA ARG A 141 3.92 -4.63 16.35
C ARG A 141 4.94 -5.76 16.52
N ARG A 142 4.54 -7.01 16.34
CA ARG A 142 5.41 -8.20 16.41
C ARG A 142 6.04 -8.58 15.05
N ALA A 143 5.52 -8.10 13.93
CA ALA A 143 6.19 -8.26 12.65
C ALA A 143 7.49 -7.45 12.72
N LYS A 144 8.64 -8.11 12.65
CA LYS A 144 9.94 -7.45 12.49
C LYS A 144 9.96 -6.84 11.08
N MET A 145 9.49 -5.63 10.96
CA MET A 145 9.71 -4.84 9.75
C MET A 145 11.19 -4.45 9.71
N VAL A 146 11.76 -4.44 8.52
CA VAL A 146 13.07 -3.83 8.31
C VAL A 146 12.97 -2.39 8.84
N PRO A 147 13.89 -1.93 9.70
CA PRO A 147 13.88 -0.57 10.20
C PRO A 147 13.83 0.40 9.02
N ASP A 148 13.07 1.48 9.16
CA ASP A 148 13.16 2.61 8.25
C ASP A 148 14.64 2.88 7.94
N GLY A 149 14.93 3.04 6.64
CA GLY A 149 16.29 3.40 6.22
C GLY A 149 16.81 4.61 7.01
N PRO A 150 18.13 4.84 7.05
CA PRO A 150 18.79 5.71 8.00
C PRO A 150 18.08 7.05 8.14
N ASP A 151 17.80 7.41 9.39
CA ASP A 151 17.16 8.62 9.89
C ASP A 151 17.51 9.86 9.03
N ARG A 152 16.71 10.10 7.99
CA ARG A 152 16.90 11.26 7.11
C ARG A 152 16.00 12.38 7.63
N GLN A 153 16.59 13.23 8.44
CA GLN A 153 16.00 14.53 8.73
C GLN A 153 15.60 15.24 7.43
N PRO A 154 14.42 15.86 7.35
CA PRO A 154 14.02 16.61 6.18
C PRO A 154 15.07 17.69 5.87
N ARG A 155 15.64 17.66 4.67
CA ARG A 155 16.53 18.73 4.22
C ARG A 155 15.75 20.05 4.27
N ARG A 156 16.19 20.97 5.10
CA ARG A 156 15.71 22.35 5.05
C ARG A 156 16.00 22.90 3.66
N VAL A 157 14.94 23.15 2.91
CA VAL A 157 15.03 23.93 1.68
C VAL A 157 15.29 25.38 2.11
N THR A 158 16.49 25.86 1.88
CA THR A 158 16.82 27.29 2.04
C THR A 158 16.20 28.01 0.84
N PRO A 159 15.35 29.00 1.03
CA PRO A 159 14.86 29.82 -0.09
C PRO A 159 16.04 30.61 -0.69
N LEU A 160 16.07 30.70 -2.02
CA LEU A 160 16.92 31.62 -2.78
C LEU A 160 16.43 33.07 -2.60
#